data_adda3174bb3b7b2c5a48eb922faa5862
#
_entry.id   adda3174bb3b7b2c5a48eb922faa5862
#
_cell.length_a   1.000
_cell.length_b   1.000
_cell.length_c   1.000
_cell.angle_alpha   90.00
_cell.angle_beta   90.00
_cell.angle_gamma   90.00
#
_symmetry.space_group_name_H-M   'P 1'
#
loop_
_entity.id
_entity.type
_entity.pdbx_description
1 polymer ?
#
loop_
_entity_poly.entity_id
_entity_poly.type
_entity_poly.pdbx_seq_one_letter_code
_entity_poly.pdbx_strand_id
1 'polypeptide(L)'
;MANLNVAVIGPNDYAKDLGKKGTVSDITLYDLKQGTDTVTFIEATNYPDRLAPLFYTASMADLALVVIDAINSQLGECMVMLHCADVKKGYIVLRNYLTPEQVAPLTKGTVLESYTFIEDDKNAIRERLLADTKAITSPGEPGKGAVTIDHFFNVKGVGTVILGYVAKGMVNRHDNLKVLPTDRTALVRSIQKHDDDFDTAGRGDRVGLALKGVDAEELDRGYVLTNDPEMKVVSELTAKLDLVKYWQSPIKEGMVMHLGHWMQFLPCRVTAVSGDTRSPQVTLSLEKPLIYGPGSRAVMHYLEGGQAPPGGHRGPLAHSEGRPVQDVRGGAQGPSSILQVMVYLPLLQDHHVVR
;
A
#
# COMPACT_ATOMS: atom_id res chain seq x y z
N MET A 1 4.98 10.73 -20.64
CA MET A 1 4.23 11.18 -19.45
C MET A 1 4.91 10.56 -18.25
N ALA A 2 5.42 11.37 -17.32
CA ALA A 2 5.97 10.90 -16.07
C ALA A 2 4.93 11.11 -14.96
N ASN A 3 4.73 10.12 -14.10
CA ASN A 3 3.84 10.22 -12.94
C ASN A 3 4.66 10.00 -11.66
N LEU A 4 4.50 10.92 -10.69
CA LEU A 4 5.09 10.83 -9.36
C LEU A 4 3.99 10.53 -8.36
N ASN A 5 4.09 9.41 -7.65
CA ASN A 5 3.19 9.06 -6.57
C ASN A 5 3.74 9.56 -5.24
N VAL A 6 2.99 10.41 -4.55
CA VAL A 6 3.40 11.06 -3.30
C VAL A 6 2.51 10.59 -2.15
N ALA A 7 3.08 9.84 -1.20
CA ALA A 7 2.40 9.58 0.07
C ALA A 7 2.31 10.88 0.88
N VAL A 8 1.12 11.36 1.14
CA VAL A 8 0.91 12.52 2.02
C VAL A 8 0.53 12.02 3.40
N ILE A 9 1.42 12.28 4.35
CA ILE A 9 1.30 11.85 5.74
C ILE A 9 1.14 13.10 6.61
N GLY A 10 0.07 13.20 7.37
CA GLY A 10 -0.19 14.34 8.24
C GLY A 10 -1.67 14.62 8.42
N PRO A 11 -2.08 15.88 8.53
CA PRO A 11 -3.48 16.25 8.67
C PRO A 11 -4.31 15.79 7.47
N ASN A 12 -5.52 15.30 7.73
CA ASN A 12 -6.46 14.94 6.68
C ASN A 12 -6.76 16.11 5.74
N ASP A 13 -6.99 15.81 4.47
CA ASP A 13 -7.27 16.78 3.43
C ASP A 13 -6.15 17.80 3.14
N TYR A 14 -4.92 17.55 3.56
CA TYR A 14 -3.79 18.46 3.24
C TYR A 14 -3.55 18.52 1.73
N ALA A 15 -3.67 17.38 1.05
CA ALA A 15 -3.43 17.27 -0.40
C ALA A 15 -4.51 17.97 -1.26
N LYS A 16 -5.68 18.32 -0.71
CA LYS A 16 -6.71 19.07 -1.45
C LYS A 16 -6.22 20.44 -1.94
N ASP A 17 -5.28 21.03 -1.21
CA ASP A 17 -4.68 22.31 -1.58
C ASP A 17 -3.50 22.12 -2.56
N LEU A 18 -3.08 20.90 -2.85
CA LEU A 18 -2.00 20.56 -3.77
C LEU A 18 -2.51 20.05 -5.12
N GLY A 19 -3.63 19.33 -5.14
CA GLY A 19 -4.18 18.72 -6.36
C GLY A 19 -5.71 18.70 -6.40
N LYS A 20 -6.25 18.37 -7.57
CA LYS A 20 -7.69 18.16 -7.78
C LYS A 20 -8.07 16.79 -7.19
N LYS A 21 -9.12 16.77 -6.38
CA LYS A 21 -9.65 15.52 -5.79
C LYS A 21 -10.14 14.56 -6.87
N GLY A 22 -9.63 13.35 -6.84
CA GLY A 22 -9.99 12.24 -7.71
C GLY A 22 -10.76 11.15 -6.95
N THR A 23 -10.28 9.90 -7.01
CA THR A 23 -10.91 8.74 -6.36
C THR A 23 -10.89 8.87 -4.84
N VAL A 24 -12.02 8.52 -4.20
CA VAL A 24 -12.19 8.54 -2.74
C VAL A 24 -12.66 7.17 -2.27
N SER A 25 -11.91 6.60 -1.33
CA SER A 25 -12.26 5.38 -0.60
C SER A 25 -11.67 5.44 0.82
N ASP A 26 -11.10 4.37 1.31
CA ASP A 26 -10.24 4.37 2.50
C ASP A 26 -8.87 5.05 2.27
N ILE A 27 -8.51 5.24 1.00
CA ILE A 27 -7.48 6.18 0.53
C ILE A 27 -8.12 7.25 -0.37
N THR A 28 -7.61 8.47 -0.34
CA THR A 28 -8.04 9.56 -1.22
C THR A 28 -6.89 9.96 -2.13
N LEU A 29 -7.19 10.07 -3.41
CA LEU A 29 -6.24 10.48 -4.43
C LEU A 29 -6.53 11.91 -4.88
N TYR A 30 -5.46 12.71 -5.08
CA TYR A 30 -5.55 14.04 -5.67
C TYR A 30 -4.51 14.14 -6.79
N ASP A 31 -4.88 14.78 -7.88
CA ASP A 31 -4.06 14.85 -9.08
C ASP A 31 -3.64 16.28 -9.38
N LEU A 32 -2.35 16.48 -9.65
CA LEU A 32 -1.77 17.70 -10.18
C LEU A 32 -1.20 17.40 -11.55
N LYS A 33 -1.73 18.01 -12.60
CA LYS A 33 -1.30 17.82 -13.97
C LYS A 33 -0.74 19.12 -14.54
N GLN A 34 0.45 19.04 -15.13
CA GLN A 34 1.06 20.16 -15.85
C GLN A 34 1.72 19.63 -17.15
N GLY A 35 1.07 19.91 -18.28
CA GLY A 35 1.49 19.36 -19.57
C GLY A 35 1.38 17.83 -19.58
N THR A 36 2.53 17.16 -19.77
CA THR A 36 2.62 15.69 -19.73
C THR A 36 3.03 15.12 -18.38
N ASP A 37 3.37 15.97 -17.41
CA ASP A 37 3.83 15.55 -16.10
C ASP A 37 2.65 15.56 -15.11
N THR A 38 2.59 14.53 -14.28
CA THR A 38 1.54 14.38 -13.26
C THR A 38 2.12 14.03 -11.92
N VAL A 39 1.50 14.54 -10.86
CA VAL A 39 1.75 14.14 -9.46
C VAL A 39 0.46 13.62 -8.90
N THR A 40 0.44 12.39 -8.42
CA THR A 40 -0.68 11.78 -7.72
C THR A 40 -0.38 11.79 -6.21
N PHE A 41 -1.10 12.61 -5.46
CA PHE A 41 -1.03 12.61 -4.00
C PHE A 41 -1.97 11.55 -3.44
N ILE A 42 -1.51 10.82 -2.45
CA ILE A 42 -2.23 9.71 -1.85
C ILE A 42 -2.32 9.94 -0.34
N GLU A 43 -3.54 10.05 0.17
CA GLU A 43 -3.82 10.19 1.60
C GLU A 43 -4.53 8.96 2.16
N ALA A 44 -4.15 8.52 3.37
CA ALA A 44 -4.79 7.43 4.10
C ALA A 44 -6.02 7.94 4.86
N THR A 45 -7.17 8.03 4.19
CA THR A 45 -8.38 8.70 4.71
C THR A 45 -8.92 8.05 5.99
N ASN A 46 -8.85 6.72 6.10
CA ASN A 46 -9.37 5.98 7.25
C ASN A 46 -8.28 5.62 8.30
N TYR A 47 -7.12 6.26 8.22
CA TYR A 47 -6.11 6.16 9.26
C TYR A 47 -6.37 7.29 10.32
N PRO A 48 -6.28 7.05 11.63
CA PRO A 48 -5.72 5.84 12.29
C PRO A 48 -6.71 4.71 12.58
N ASP A 49 -7.99 4.82 12.24
CA ASP A 49 -8.99 3.77 12.55
C ASP A 49 -8.64 2.41 11.92
N ARG A 50 -8.00 2.45 10.76
CA ARG A 50 -7.50 1.28 10.04
C ARG A 50 -6.08 1.50 9.57
N LEU A 51 -5.24 0.46 9.70
CA LEU A 51 -3.84 0.51 9.27
C LEU A 51 -3.65 0.32 7.77
N ALA A 52 -4.45 -0.55 7.15
CA ALA A 52 -4.29 -0.89 5.74
C ALA A 52 -4.21 0.32 4.80
N PRO A 53 -5.02 1.39 4.96
CA PRO A 53 -4.90 2.62 4.17
C PRO A 53 -3.52 3.28 4.24
N LEU A 54 -2.92 3.34 5.43
CA LEU A 54 -1.58 3.89 5.60
C LEU A 54 -0.53 3.04 4.87
N PHE A 55 -0.67 1.70 4.95
CA PHE A 55 0.18 0.79 4.20
C PHE A 55 0.03 0.99 2.68
N TYR A 56 -1.20 1.05 2.16
CA TYR A 56 -1.43 1.28 0.72
C TYR A 56 -0.83 2.60 0.25
N THR A 57 -1.00 3.67 1.03
CA THR A 57 -0.42 4.99 0.75
C THR A 57 1.10 4.90 0.63
N ALA A 58 1.78 4.27 1.58
CA ALA A 58 3.24 4.11 1.57
C ALA A 58 3.70 3.14 0.46
N SER A 59 2.96 2.05 0.22
CA SER A 59 3.32 1.02 -0.76
C SER A 59 3.30 1.49 -2.21
N MET A 60 2.44 2.46 -2.53
CA MET A 60 2.34 3.04 -3.88
C MET A 60 3.29 4.21 -4.12
N ALA A 61 3.92 4.75 -3.07
CA ALA A 61 4.66 6.00 -3.14
C ALA A 61 6.06 5.86 -3.74
N ASP A 62 6.42 6.79 -4.61
CA ASP A 62 7.79 7.03 -5.05
C ASP A 62 8.50 8.01 -4.10
N LEU A 63 7.72 8.87 -3.42
CA LEU A 63 8.17 9.93 -2.52
C LEU A 63 7.15 10.17 -1.42
N ALA A 64 7.57 10.62 -0.24
CA ALA A 64 6.66 11.03 0.84
C ALA A 64 6.72 12.53 1.10
N LEU A 65 5.56 13.13 1.38
CA LEU A 65 5.40 14.46 1.96
C LEU A 65 4.84 14.30 3.36
N VAL A 66 5.68 14.50 4.37
CA VAL A 66 5.33 14.32 5.78
C VAL A 66 5.07 15.68 6.41
N VAL A 67 3.84 15.96 6.79
CA VAL A 67 3.41 17.21 7.43
C VAL A 67 3.23 16.96 8.92
N ILE A 68 4.04 17.60 9.73
CA ILE A 68 4.10 17.37 11.18
C ILE A 68 3.51 18.54 11.94
N ASP A 69 2.30 18.35 12.48
CA ASP A 69 1.62 19.32 13.34
C ASP A 69 1.93 19.09 14.83
N ALA A 70 2.19 17.84 15.21
CA ALA A 70 2.50 17.44 16.58
C ALA A 70 3.33 16.16 16.60
N ILE A 71 4.16 16.01 17.61
CA ILE A 71 4.91 14.78 17.90
C ILE A 71 4.05 13.89 18.78
N ASN A 72 3.57 12.78 18.22
CA ASN A 72 2.72 11.81 18.90
C ASN A 72 2.99 10.37 18.41
N SER A 73 2.32 9.39 18.96
CA SER A 73 2.48 7.98 18.60
C SER A 73 2.10 7.70 17.13
N GLN A 74 1.06 8.36 16.62
CA GLN A 74 0.62 8.22 15.23
C GLN A 74 1.70 8.66 14.24
N LEU A 75 2.40 9.78 14.52
CA LEU A 75 3.55 10.19 13.71
C LEU A 75 4.64 9.13 13.72
N GLY A 76 4.96 8.56 14.90
CA GLY A 76 5.94 7.48 15.01
C GLY A 76 5.57 6.26 14.16
N GLU A 77 4.31 5.88 14.19
CA GLU A 77 3.74 4.80 13.39
C GLU A 77 3.86 5.06 11.88
N CYS A 78 3.51 6.26 11.44
CA CYS A 78 3.68 6.69 10.05
C CYS A 78 5.15 6.67 9.59
N MET A 79 6.08 7.13 10.43
CA MET A 79 7.50 7.12 10.12
C MET A 79 8.05 5.69 9.98
N VAL A 80 7.62 4.78 10.86
CA VAL A 80 7.98 3.36 10.76
C VAL A 80 7.37 2.74 9.49
N MET A 81 6.12 3.08 9.12
CA MET A 81 5.49 2.63 7.88
C MET A 81 6.31 3.02 6.66
N LEU A 82 6.66 4.30 6.52
CA LEU A 82 7.48 4.80 5.42
C LEU A 82 8.86 4.12 5.38
N HIS A 83 9.46 3.87 6.55
CA HIS A 83 10.73 3.17 6.64
C HIS A 83 10.65 1.71 6.13
N CYS A 84 9.64 0.97 6.55
CA CYS A 84 9.47 -0.43 6.14
C CYS A 84 8.99 -0.57 4.69
N ALA A 85 8.20 0.37 4.20
CA ALA A 85 7.84 0.46 2.79
C ALA A 85 9.01 0.92 1.90
N ASP A 86 10.17 1.28 2.50
CA ASP A 86 11.41 1.71 1.82
C ASP A 86 11.21 2.98 0.95
N VAL A 87 10.37 3.92 1.41
CA VAL A 87 10.15 5.21 0.75
C VAL A 87 11.33 6.11 1.02
N LYS A 88 12.39 6.01 0.20
CA LYS A 88 13.72 6.62 0.46
C LYS A 88 13.78 8.13 0.26
N LYS A 89 12.87 8.70 -0.50
CA LYS A 89 12.83 10.12 -0.81
C LYS A 89 11.64 10.78 -0.14
N GLY A 90 11.80 12.00 0.31
CA GLY A 90 10.67 12.74 0.88
C GLY A 90 11.01 14.14 1.33
N TYR A 91 9.95 14.83 1.67
CA TYR A 91 9.97 16.16 2.24
C TYR A 91 9.27 16.17 3.59
N ILE A 92 9.77 16.97 4.52
CA ILE A 92 9.16 17.21 5.84
C ILE A 92 8.76 18.66 5.92
N VAL A 93 7.48 18.89 6.20
CA VAL A 93 6.91 20.20 6.52
C VAL A 93 6.64 20.26 8.02
N LEU A 94 7.22 21.22 8.71
CA LEU A 94 7.00 21.44 10.14
C LEU A 94 5.98 22.55 10.33
N ARG A 95 5.03 22.35 11.23
CA ARG A 95 3.99 23.30 11.60
C ARG A 95 3.99 23.51 13.11
N ASN A 96 3.19 24.46 13.57
CA ASN A 96 2.99 24.74 15.01
C ASN A 96 4.31 24.97 15.79
N TYR A 97 5.25 25.71 15.16
CA TYR A 97 6.55 26.06 15.75
C TYR A 97 7.45 24.84 16.07
N LEU A 98 7.19 23.68 15.49
CA LEU A 98 8.09 22.53 15.59
C LEU A 98 9.41 22.86 14.86
N THR A 99 10.53 22.34 15.41
CA THR A 99 11.85 22.52 14.82
C THR A 99 12.46 21.18 14.37
N PRO A 100 13.41 21.21 13.42
CA PRO A 100 14.11 20.00 12.97
C PRO A 100 14.77 19.23 14.13
N GLU A 101 15.30 19.92 15.14
CA GLU A 101 15.97 19.32 16.29
C GLU A 101 15.01 18.50 17.15
N GLN A 102 13.74 18.91 17.24
CA GLN A 102 12.70 18.16 17.96
C GLN A 102 12.31 16.86 17.22
N VAL A 103 12.37 16.86 15.89
CA VAL A 103 12.00 15.72 15.04
C VAL A 103 13.18 14.76 14.78
N ALA A 104 14.41 15.26 14.80
CA ALA A 104 15.62 14.49 14.52
C ALA A 104 15.76 13.16 15.30
N PRO A 105 15.40 13.06 16.59
CA PRO A 105 15.46 11.80 17.32
C PRO A 105 14.52 10.72 16.75
N LEU A 106 13.41 11.12 16.14
CA LEU A 106 12.41 10.22 15.55
C LEU A 106 12.84 9.71 14.17
N THR A 107 13.49 10.57 13.37
CA THR A 107 13.95 10.21 12.02
C THR A 107 15.23 9.39 12.04
N LYS A 108 16.03 9.47 13.11
CA LYS A 108 17.34 8.84 13.22
C LYS A 108 17.31 7.33 13.01
N GLY A 109 18.11 6.86 12.04
CA GLY A 109 18.18 5.44 11.66
C GLY A 109 16.95 4.93 10.92
N THR A 110 16.16 5.82 10.33
CA THR A 110 15.07 5.51 9.39
C THR A 110 15.36 6.13 8.03
N VAL A 111 14.57 5.79 7.00
CA VAL A 111 14.68 6.45 5.68
C VAL A 111 14.43 7.96 5.75
N LEU A 112 13.68 8.41 6.75
CA LEU A 112 13.33 9.83 6.91
C LEU A 112 14.52 10.70 7.32
N GLU A 113 15.64 10.12 7.77
CA GLU A 113 16.89 10.86 8.05
C GLU A 113 17.43 11.56 6.80
N SER A 114 17.13 11.03 5.61
CA SER A 114 17.50 11.61 4.31
C SER A 114 16.49 12.60 3.75
N TYR A 115 15.34 12.80 4.41
CA TYR A 115 14.31 13.70 3.90
C TYR A 115 14.70 15.18 4.09
N THR A 116 14.27 16.01 3.15
CA THR A 116 14.55 17.44 3.16
C THR A 116 13.43 18.22 3.85
N PHE A 117 13.77 19.06 4.80
CA PHE A 117 12.81 20.00 5.39
C PHE A 117 12.50 21.13 4.40
N ILE A 118 11.20 21.42 4.24
CA ILE A 118 10.70 22.47 3.36
C ILE A 118 9.62 23.30 4.07
N GLU A 119 9.38 24.51 3.57
CA GLU A 119 8.33 25.39 4.08
C GLU A 119 6.92 24.92 3.66
N ASP A 120 5.91 25.26 4.47
CA ASP A 120 4.49 24.99 4.17
C ASP A 120 3.94 25.98 3.13
N ASP A 121 4.59 26.08 2.00
CA ASP A 121 4.12 26.85 0.83
C ASP A 121 3.59 25.89 -0.24
N LYS A 122 2.28 25.90 -0.44
CA LYS A 122 1.61 24.98 -1.39
C LYS A 122 2.09 25.16 -2.83
N ASN A 123 2.42 26.38 -3.24
CA ASN A 123 2.90 26.65 -4.61
C ASN A 123 4.33 26.13 -4.79
N ALA A 124 5.21 26.44 -3.83
CA ALA A 124 6.59 25.95 -3.84
C ALA A 124 6.63 24.40 -3.79
N ILE A 125 5.74 23.77 -2.98
CA ILE A 125 5.61 22.30 -2.92
C ILE A 125 5.19 21.72 -4.27
N ARG A 126 4.16 22.31 -4.93
CA ARG A 126 3.72 21.88 -6.26
C ARG A 126 4.84 21.95 -7.30
N GLU A 127 5.52 23.11 -7.38
CA GLU A 127 6.62 23.32 -8.33
C GLU A 127 7.76 22.32 -8.11
N ARG A 128 8.12 22.07 -6.85
CA ARG A 128 9.16 21.11 -6.51
C ARG A 128 8.79 19.70 -6.90
N LEU A 129 7.59 19.24 -6.57
CA LEU A 129 7.12 17.89 -6.91
C LEU A 129 6.98 17.69 -8.43
N LEU A 130 6.55 18.72 -9.17
CA LEU A 130 6.56 18.71 -10.63
C LEU A 130 7.98 18.65 -11.21
N ALA A 131 8.95 19.30 -10.58
CA ALA A 131 10.35 19.16 -11.00
C ALA A 131 10.89 17.75 -10.73
N ASP A 132 10.45 17.10 -9.61
CA ASP A 132 10.86 15.74 -9.26
C ASP A 132 10.32 14.68 -10.24
N THR A 133 9.19 14.94 -10.94
CA THR A 133 8.68 14.03 -11.98
C THR A 133 9.72 13.75 -13.06
N LYS A 134 10.57 14.74 -13.38
CA LYS A 134 11.62 14.62 -14.39
C LYS A 134 12.74 13.64 -14.03
N ALA A 135 12.87 13.33 -12.73
CA ALA A 135 13.83 12.34 -12.24
C ALA A 135 13.30 10.91 -12.30
N ILE A 136 12.00 10.74 -12.58
CA ILE A 136 11.40 9.42 -12.73
C ILE A 136 11.74 8.91 -14.12
N THR A 137 12.64 7.96 -14.16
CA THR A 137 13.01 7.26 -15.37
C THR A 137 12.38 5.88 -15.37
N SER A 138 11.74 5.55 -16.45
CA SER A 138 11.43 4.22 -16.97
C SER A 138 9.97 3.78 -16.96
N PRO A 139 9.42 3.53 -18.10
CA PRO A 139 8.11 2.88 -18.24
C PRO A 139 8.13 1.39 -17.85
N GLY A 140 9.25 0.82 -17.43
CA GLY A 140 9.37 -0.60 -17.11
C GLY A 140 9.69 -1.48 -18.33
N GLU A 141 9.93 -2.78 -18.09
CA GLU A 141 10.20 -3.75 -19.16
C GLU A 141 8.90 -4.15 -19.86
N PRO A 142 8.84 -4.11 -21.21
CA PRO A 142 7.70 -4.64 -21.95
C PRO A 142 7.49 -6.15 -21.65
N GLY A 143 6.22 -6.58 -21.59
CA GLY A 143 5.89 -8.00 -21.41
C GLY A 143 6.01 -8.54 -19.98
N LYS A 144 6.32 -7.68 -19.00
CA LYS A 144 6.38 -8.04 -17.57
C LYS A 144 5.54 -7.07 -16.72
N GLY A 145 4.37 -6.68 -17.23
CA GLY A 145 3.46 -5.77 -16.55
C GLY A 145 2.67 -6.46 -15.45
N ALA A 146 2.47 -5.73 -14.34
CA ALA A 146 1.57 -6.12 -13.27
C ALA A 146 0.78 -4.91 -12.79
N VAL A 147 -0.54 -4.95 -12.92
CA VAL A 147 -1.49 -3.93 -12.44
C VAL A 147 -2.23 -4.47 -11.25
N THR A 148 -2.08 -3.85 -10.11
CA THR A 148 -2.82 -4.20 -8.89
C THR A 148 -4.14 -3.45 -8.85
N ILE A 149 -5.23 -4.16 -8.52
CA ILE A 149 -6.59 -3.62 -8.52
C ILE A 149 -6.88 -2.99 -7.17
N ASP A 150 -7.38 -1.76 -7.17
CA ASP A 150 -7.92 -1.10 -5.97
C ASP A 150 -9.43 -0.90 -6.01
N HIS A 151 -10.01 -0.65 -7.19
CA HIS A 151 -11.46 -0.55 -7.41
C HIS A 151 -11.86 -1.29 -8.69
N PHE A 152 -13.09 -1.76 -8.73
CA PHE A 152 -13.67 -2.40 -9.91
C PHE A 152 -15.18 -2.19 -9.92
N PHE A 153 -15.75 -2.02 -11.10
CA PHE A 153 -17.18 -1.77 -11.29
C PHE A 153 -17.61 -2.02 -12.74
N ASN A 154 -18.90 -2.20 -12.95
CA ASN A 154 -19.48 -2.32 -14.29
C ASN A 154 -19.91 -0.94 -14.78
N VAL A 155 -19.51 -0.59 -16.01
CA VAL A 155 -19.93 0.63 -16.70
C VAL A 155 -20.84 0.27 -17.88
N LYS A 156 -22.04 0.84 -17.91
CA LYS A 156 -23.01 0.59 -18.98
C LYS A 156 -22.41 0.96 -20.35
N GLY A 157 -22.40 0.00 -21.27
CA GLY A 157 -21.86 0.16 -22.63
C GLY A 157 -20.35 -0.04 -22.75
N VAL A 158 -19.62 -0.07 -21.63
CA VAL A 158 -18.17 -0.34 -21.60
C VAL A 158 -17.88 -1.75 -21.10
N GLY A 159 -18.58 -2.21 -20.07
CA GLY A 159 -18.35 -3.47 -19.38
C GLY A 159 -17.57 -3.28 -18.09
N THR A 160 -16.75 -4.27 -17.74
CA THR A 160 -15.93 -4.26 -16.53
C THR A 160 -14.81 -3.23 -16.65
N VAL A 161 -14.73 -2.34 -15.67
CA VAL A 161 -13.67 -1.34 -15.53
C VAL A 161 -13.00 -1.54 -14.18
N ILE A 162 -11.66 -1.51 -14.18
CA ILE A 162 -10.87 -1.46 -12.95
C ILE A 162 -10.16 -0.12 -12.84
N LEU A 163 -9.98 0.34 -11.62
CA LEU A 163 -8.98 1.32 -11.28
C LEU A 163 -7.84 0.60 -10.57
N GLY A 164 -6.63 0.92 -10.94
CA GLY A 164 -5.47 0.23 -10.44
C GLY A 164 -4.19 1.05 -10.55
N TYR A 165 -3.13 0.42 -10.17
CA TYR A 165 -1.79 0.97 -10.15
C TYR A 165 -0.83 -0.02 -10.83
N VAL A 166 -0.02 0.45 -11.77
CA VAL A 166 1.00 -0.38 -12.42
C VAL A 166 2.17 -0.54 -11.46
N ALA A 167 2.21 -1.65 -10.75
CA ALA A 167 3.22 -1.92 -9.73
C ALA A 167 4.57 -2.36 -10.34
N LYS A 168 4.54 -2.97 -11.53
CA LYS A 168 5.73 -3.48 -12.22
C LYS A 168 5.54 -3.42 -13.73
N GLY A 169 6.65 -3.20 -14.45
CA GLY A 169 6.72 -3.33 -15.91
C GLY A 169 5.81 -2.38 -16.67
N MET A 170 5.23 -2.89 -17.75
CA MET A 170 4.36 -2.11 -18.65
C MET A 170 3.23 -2.99 -19.18
N VAL A 171 2.04 -2.41 -19.32
CA VAL A 171 0.88 -3.00 -19.97
C VAL A 171 0.45 -2.17 -21.16
N ASN A 172 -0.09 -2.84 -22.19
CA ASN A 172 -0.52 -2.19 -23.42
C ASN A 172 -2.00 -2.47 -23.68
N ARG A 173 -2.61 -1.57 -24.42
CA ARG A 173 -3.91 -1.81 -25.01
C ARG A 173 -3.84 -3.07 -25.87
N HIS A 174 -4.87 -3.92 -25.80
CA HIS A 174 -4.97 -5.23 -26.42
C HIS A 174 -4.10 -6.36 -25.80
N ASP A 175 -3.40 -6.10 -24.71
CA ASP A 175 -2.77 -7.17 -23.93
C ASP A 175 -3.83 -8.13 -23.36
N ASN A 176 -3.51 -9.43 -23.37
CA ASN A 176 -4.24 -10.43 -22.61
C ASN A 176 -3.53 -10.64 -21.27
N LEU A 177 -4.16 -10.22 -20.19
CA LEU A 177 -3.61 -10.28 -18.84
C LEU A 177 -4.26 -11.40 -18.04
N LYS A 178 -3.47 -12.24 -17.37
CA LYS A 178 -3.98 -13.15 -16.35
C LYS A 178 -4.55 -12.37 -15.18
N VAL A 179 -5.64 -12.82 -14.62
CA VAL A 179 -6.29 -12.24 -13.43
C VAL A 179 -5.94 -13.12 -12.23
N LEU A 180 -4.84 -12.81 -11.56
CA LEU A 180 -4.41 -13.58 -10.39
C LEU A 180 -5.20 -13.15 -9.14
N PRO A 181 -5.59 -14.11 -8.26
CA PRO A 181 -5.22 -15.54 -8.23
C PRO A 181 -6.17 -16.48 -8.96
N THR A 182 -6.98 -15.98 -9.88
CA THR A 182 -7.94 -16.79 -10.65
C THR A 182 -7.31 -17.44 -11.88
N ASP A 183 -8.06 -18.30 -12.55
CA ASP A 183 -7.68 -18.88 -13.86
C ASP A 183 -8.16 -18.02 -15.04
N ARG A 184 -8.68 -16.82 -14.78
CA ARG A 184 -9.23 -15.93 -15.79
C ARG A 184 -8.14 -15.18 -16.55
N THR A 185 -8.49 -14.80 -17.77
CA THR A 185 -7.70 -13.88 -18.60
C THR A 185 -8.59 -12.76 -19.09
N ALA A 186 -8.12 -11.55 -18.95
CA ALA A 186 -8.81 -10.33 -19.37
C ALA A 186 -8.08 -9.65 -20.52
N LEU A 187 -8.81 -9.28 -21.58
CA LEU A 187 -8.30 -8.44 -22.66
C LEU A 187 -8.45 -6.96 -22.29
N VAL A 188 -7.35 -6.19 -22.33
CA VAL A 188 -7.36 -4.75 -22.14
C VAL A 188 -7.92 -4.06 -23.39
N ARG A 189 -9.12 -3.47 -23.28
CA ARG A 189 -9.78 -2.76 -24.40
C ARG A 189 -9.32 -1.32 -24.53
N SER A 190 -9.17 -0.64 -23.40
CA SER A 190 -8.65 0.72 -23.33
C SER A 190 -7.90 0.95 -22.01
N ILE A 191 -7.01 1.93 -22.06
CA ILE A 191 -6.23 2.41 -20.92
C ILE A 191 -6.49 3.89 -20.79
N GLN A 192 -6.90 4.33 -19.59
CA GLN A 192 -7.05 5.74 -19.25
C GLN A 192 -6.11 6.11 -18.10
N LYS A 193 -5.48 7.28 -18.20
CA LYS A 193 -4.68 7.91 -17.15
C LYS A 193 -5.11 9.36 -17.02
N HIS A 194 -5.56 9.76 -15.83
CA HIS A 194 -6.02 11.14 -15.56
C HIS A 194 -7.06 11.64 -16.59
N ASP A 195 -8.05 10.81 -16.91
CA ASP A 195 -9.15 11.04 -17.86
C ASP A 195 -8.74 11.09 -19.35
N ASP A 196 -7.47 10.88 -19.69
CA ASP A 196 -7.00 10.81 -21.08
C ASP A 196 -6.75 9.35 -21.52
N ASP A 197 -6.99 9.05 -22.81
CA ASP A 197 -6.75 7.73 -23.41
C ASP A 197 -5.26 7.53 -23.76
N PHE A 198 -4.75 6.34 -23.47
CA PHE A 198 -3.39 5.91 -23.76
C PHE A 198 -3.34 4.51 -24.35
N ASP A 199 -2.32 4.22 -25.14
CA ASP A 199 -2.05 2.87 -25.63
C ASP A 199 -1.18 2.06 -24.67
N THR A 200 -0.46 2.72 -23.76
CA THR A 200 0.47 2.08 -22.83
C THR A 200 0.40 2.69 -21.43
N ALA A 201 0.67 1.87 -20.43
CA ALA A 201 0.90 2.32 -19.05
C ALA A 201 2.08 1.58 -18.44
N GLY A 202 2.95 2.32 -17.77
CA GLY A 202 4.18 1.82 -17.15
C GLY A 202 4.13 1.88 -15.62
N ARG A 203 5.16 1.30 -14.99
CA ARG A 203 5.31 1.33 -13.53
C ARG A 203 5.13 2.74 -12.99
N GLY A 204 4.33 2.87 -11.92
CA GLY A 204 3.97 4.13 -11.29
C GLY A 204 2.69 4.76 -11.83
N ASP A 205 2.21 4.37 -13.01
CA ASP A 205 0.97 4.93 -13.56
C ASP A 205 -0.27 4.47 -12.79
N ARG A 206 -1.12 5.43 -12.45
CA ARG A 206 -2.50 5.20 -12.04
C ARG A 206 -3.35 4.99 -13.28
N VAL A 207 -4.09 3.89 -13.36
CA VAL A 207 -4.81 3.50 -14.58
C VAL A 207 -6.26 3.15 -14.32
N GLY A 208 -7.13 3.51 -15.27
CA GLY A 208 -8.43 2.90 -15.51
C GLY A 208 -8.33 1.97 -16.71
N LEU A 209 -8.62 0.68 -16.52
CA LEU A 209 -8.61 -0.31 -17.60
C LEU A 209 -10.03 -0.80 -17.87
N ALA A 210 -10.50 -0.66 -19.13
CA ALA A 210 -11.69 -1.36 -19.58
C ALA A 210 -11.30 -2.78 -20.03
N LEU A 211 -11.95 -3.78 -19.43
CA LEU A 211 -11.62 -5.19 -19.61
C LEU A 211 -12.71 -5.94 -20.37
N LYS A 212 -12.32 -7.02 -21.07
CA LYS A 212 -13.22 -8.00 -21.66
C LYS A 212 -12.79 -9.40 -21.22
N GLY A 213 -13.75 -10.28 -20.93
CA GLY A 213 -13.50 -11.68 -20.57
C GLY A 213 -13.46 -11.94 -19.08
N VAL A 214 -13.78 -10.93 -18.26
CA VAL A 214 -13.95 -11.03 -16.81
C VAL A 214 -15.09 -10.11 -16.38
N ASP A 215 -15.90 -10.57 -15.43
CA ASP A 215 -16.96 -9.76 -14.83
C ASP A 215 -16.47 -9.12 -13.53
N ALA A 216 -17.07 -7.97 -13.15
CA ALA A 216 -16.64 -7.24 -11.96
C ALA A 216 -16.78 -8.09 -10.68
N GLU A 217 -17.79 -8.95 -10.62
CA GLU A 217 -18.07 -9.86 -9.49
C GLU A 217 -17.00 -10.96 -9.32
N GLU A 218 -16.15 -11.19 -10.34
CA GLU A 218 -15.03 -12.13 -10.30
C GLU A 218 -13.73 -11.47 -9.78
N LEU A 219 -13.76 -10.17 -9.51
CA LEU A 219 -12.61 -9.37 -9.07
C LEU A 219 -12.66 -9.09 -7.57
N ASP A 220 -11.51 -8.89 -6.98
CA ASP A 220 -11.37 -8.39 -5.60
C ASP A 220 -10.21 -7.40 -5.53
N ARG A 221 -10.23 -6.53 -4.52
CA ARG A 221 -9.12 -5.61 -4.25
C ARG A 221 -7.86 -6.41 -3.93
N GLY A 222 -6.74 -5.98 -4.51
CA GLY A 222 -5.46 -6.66 -4.37
C GLY A 222 -5.22 -7.78 -5.39
N TYR A 223 -6.22 -8.13 -6.22
CA TYR A 223 -5.96 -8.96 -7.39
C TYR A 223 -5.01 -8.26 -8.36
N VAL A 224 -4.30 -9.04 -9.14
CA VAL A 224 -3.27 -8.55 -10.05
C VAL A 224 -3.56 -9.00 -11.48
N LEU A 225 -3.65 -8.03 -12.39
CA LEU A 225 -3.68 -8.27 -13.83
C LEU A 225 -2.24 -8.30 -14.34
N THR A 226 -1.82 -9.40 -14.98
CA THR A 226 -0.40 -9.53 -15.37
C THR A 226 -0.19 -10.36 -16.64
N ASN A 227 0.82 -9.97 -17.41
CA ASN A 227 1.42 -10.78 -18.47
C ASN A 227 2.84 -11.29 -18.08
N ASP A 228 3.28 -11.05 -16.84
CA ASP A 228 4.55 -11.56 -16.33
C ASP A 228 4.41 -13.05 -15.93
N PRO A 229 5.11 -13.98 -16.61
CA PRO A 229 5.04 -15.41 -16.29
C PRO A 229 5.72 -15.78 -14.97
N GLU A 230 6.56 -14.86 -14.42
CA GLU A 230 7.29 -15.09 -13.17
C GLU A 230 6.47 -14.77 -11.92
N MET A 231 5.24 -14.24 -12.08
CA MET A 231 4.34 -13.97 -10.97
C MET A 231 3.93 -15.25 -10.25
N LYS A 232 3.94 -15.21 -8.94
CA LYS A 232 3.62 -16.33 -8.06
C LYS A 232 2.35 -16.06 -7.25
N VAL A 233 1.64 -17.15 -6.93
CA VAL A 233 0.46 -17.16 -6.07
C VAL A 233 0.68 -18.24 -5.02
N VAL A 234 0.74 -17.84 -3.75
CA VAL A 234 1.04 -18.76 -2.64
C VAL A 234 0.11 -18.55 -1.46
N SER A 235 -0.30 -19.66 -0.81
CA SER A 235 -1.07 -19.63 0.44
C SER A 235 -0.19 -19.91 1.68
N GLU A 236 1.05 -20.32 1.45
CA GLU A 236 2.08 -20.50 2.48
C GLU A 236 3.38 -19.89 2.00
N LEU A 237 4.11 -19.25 2.90
CA LEU A 237 5.34 -18.54 2.59
C LEU A 237 6.34 -18.73 3.72
N THR A 238 7.57 -19.18 3.39
CA THR A 238 8.70 -19.13 4.30
C THR A 238 9.62 -17.99 3.93
N ALA A 239 9.93 -17.12 4.88
CA ALA A 239 10.74 -15.95 4.63
C ALA A 239 11.54 -15.50 5.86
N LYS A 240 12.62 -14.78 5.61
CA LYS A 240 13.42 -14.16 6.66
C LYS A 240 12.84 -12.78 6.98
N LEU A 241 12.67 -12.48 8.26
CA LEU A 241 12.21 -11.18 8.73
C LEU A 241 13.40 -10.33 9.17
N ASP A 242 13.33 -9.01 8.91
CA ASP A 242 14.20 -8.03 9.54
C ASP A 242 13.35 -7.15 10.47
N LEU A 243 13.47 -7.37 11.79
CA LEU A 243 12.66 -6.70 12.79
C LEU A 243 13.14 -5.26 13.01
N VAL A 244 12.21 -4.31 12.96
CA VAL A 244 12.53 -2.91 13.30
C VAL A 244 13.06 -2.80 14.74
N LYS A 245 13.95 -1.84 14.99
CA LYS A 245 14.63 -1.65 16.28
C LYS A 245 13.67 -1.49 17.47
N TYR A 246 12.49 -0.98 17.23
CA TYR A 246 11.46 -0.72 18.25
C TYR A 246 10.69 -1.97 18.67
N TRP A 247 10.75 -3.04 17.89
CA TRP A 247 10.12 -4.31 18.26
C TRP A 247 10.96 -5.06 19.28
N GLN A 248 10.43 -5.24 20.49
CA GLN A 248 11.15 -5.85 21.62
C GLN A 248 10.82 -7.32 21.83
N SER A 249 9.64 -7.76 21.42
CA SER A 249 9.15 -9.11 21.65
C SER A 249 9.66 -10.09 20.58
N PRO A 250 9.98 -11.36 20.94
CA PRO A 250 10.26 -12.37 19.92
C PRO A 250 9.00 -12.70 19.11
N ILE A 251 9.17 -12.96 17.82
CA ILE A 251 8.10 -13.58 17.02
C ILE A 251 7.89 -15.01 17.51
N LYS A 252 6.63 -15.45 17.62
CA LYS A 252 6.25 -16.77 18.12
C LYS A 252 5.24 -17.45 17.18
N GLU A 253 5.26 -18.77 17.18
CA GLU A 253 4.23 -19.58 16.54
C GLU A 253 2.84 -19.23 17.09
N GLY A 254 1.84 -19.27 16.24
CA GLY A 254 0.47 -18.92 16.58
C GLY A 254 0.14 -17.43 16.49
N MET A 255 1.13 -16.52 16.39
CA MET A 255 0.85 -15.09 16.23
C MET A 255 0.07 -14.84 14.95
N VAL A 256 -0.99 -14.02 15.09
CA VAL A 256 -1.78 -13.53 13.96
C VAL A 256 -1.27 -12.16 13.58
N MET A 257 -0.91 -12.01 12.32
CA MET A 257 -0.32 -10.80 11.76
C MET A 257 -1.00 -10.46 10.43
N HIS A 258 -0.60 -9.36 9.81
CA HIS A 258 -1.06 -8.98 8.47
C HIS A 258 0.15 -8.79 7.57
N LEU A 259 0.09 -9.36 6.39
CA LEU A 259 1.14 -9.22 5.37
C LEU A 259 0.68 -8.22 4.31
N GLY A 260 1.40 -7.12 4.17
CA GLY A 260 1.17 -6.09 3.18
C GLY A 260 2.09 -6.26 1.97
N HIS A 261 1.53 -6.29 0.76
CA HIS A 261 2.27 -6.26 -0.49
C HIS A 261 1.43 -5.59 -1.59
N TRP A 262 1.92 -4.52 -2.19
CA TRP A 262 1.17 -3.68 -3.13
C TRP A 262 -0.19 -3.24 -2.55
N MET A 263 -1.31 -3.64 -3.19
CA MET A 263 -2.68 -3.39 -2.70
C MET A 263 -3.27 -4.58 -1.93
N GLN A 264 -2.45 -5.54 -1.52
CA GLN A 264 -2.83 -6.65 -0.68
C GLN A 264 -2.49 -6.35 0.79
N PHE A 265 -3.41 -6.63 1.70
CA PHE A 265 -3.20 -6.54 3.16
C PHE A 265 -3.89 -7.75 3.77
N LEU A 266 -3.13 -8.85 3.93
CA LEU A 266 -3.64 -10.20 4.12
C LEU A 266 -3.41 -10.66 5.57
N PRO A 267 -4.46 -11.13 6.28
CA PRO A 267 -4.26 -11.83 7.54
C PRO A 267 -3.41 -13.09 7.31
N CYS A 268 -2.46 -13.29 8.21
CA CYS A 268 -1.60 -14.46 8.21
C CYS A 268 -1.32 -14.95 9.63
N ARG A 269 -0.99 -16.22 9.74
CA ARG A 269 -0.58 -16.86 11.00
C ARG A 269 0.85 -17.37 10.87
N VAL A 270 1.65 -17.10 11.90
CA VAL A 270 3.00 -17.68 12.02
C VAL A 270 2.84 -19.16 12.40
N THR A 271 3.31 -20.08 11.56
CA THR A 271 3.22 -21.53 11.76
C THR A 271 4.55 -22.15 12.20
N ALA A 272 5.66 -21.51 11.89
CA ALA A 272 6.98 -21.90 12.39
C ALA A 272 7.90 -20.69 12.53
N VAL A 273 8.84 -20.78 13.48
CA VAL A 273 9.88 -19.76 13.71
C VAL A 273 11.20 -20.45 13.97
N SER A 274 12.27 -19.99 13.33
CA SER A 274 13.64 -20.49 13.53
C SER A 274 14.67 -19.38 13.34
N GLY A 275 15.91 -19.62 13.76
CA GLY A 275 17.03 -18.71 13.55
C GLY A 275 17.17 -17.63 14.62
N ASP A 276 17.73 -16.49 14.23
CA ASP A 276 18.04 -15.35 15.10
C ASP A 276 16.79 -14.59 15.55
N THR A 277 16.78 -14.08 16.78
CA THR A 277 15.63 -13.39 17.35
C THR A 277 15.33 -12.03 16.71
N ARG A 278 16.33 -11.37 16.13
CA ARG A 278 16.19 -10.06 15.44
C ARG A 278 15.95 -10.21 13.95
N SER A 279 16.31 -11.38 13.41
CA SER A 279 16.17 -11.69 11.99
C SER A 279 15.73 -13.17 11.81
N PRO A 280 14.55 -13.54 12.40
CA PRO A 280 14.08 -14.91 12.35
C PRO A 280 13.65 -15.31 10.95
N GLN A 281 13.76 -16.61 10.68
CA GLN A 281 13.04 -17.22 9.56
C GLN A 281 11.67 -17.67 10.07
N VAL A 282 10.62 -17.28 9.36
CA VAL A 282 9.23 -17.64 9.70
C VAL A 282 8.55 -18.34 8.55
N THR A 283 7.65 -19.25 8.88
CA THR A 283 6.67 -19.78 7.95
C THR A 283 5.31 -19.15 8.27
N LEU A 284 4.63 -18.65 7.23
CA LEU A 284 3.36 -17.96 7.33
C LEU A 284 2.30 -18.73 6.55
N SER A 285 1.17 -19.01 7.19
CA SER A 285 -0.05 -19.47 6.52
C SER A 285 -0.97 -18.27 6.29
N LEU A 286 -1.43 -18.08 5.06
CA LEU A 286 -2.21 -16.92 4.60
C LEU A 286 -3.68 -17.31 4.43
N GLU A 287 -4.61 -16.46 4.87
CA GLU A 287 -6.05 -16.69 4.70
C GLU A 287 -6.51 -16.51 3.24
N LYS A 288 -5.88 -15.60 2.51
CA LYS A 288 -6.02 -15.42 1.06
C LYS A 288 -4.64 -15.56 0.41
N PRO A 289 -4.55 -16.07 -0.83
CA PRO A 289 -3.26 -16.23 -1.48
C PRO A 289 -2.56 -14.88 -1.71
N LEU A 290 -1.26 -14.85 -1.45
CA LEU A 290 -0.37 -13.73 -1.78
C LEU A 290 0.04 -13.83 -3.24
N ILE A 291 -0.07 -12.71 -3.95
CA ILE A 291 0.37 -12.54 -5.34
C ILE A 291 1.60 -11.64 -5.32
N TYR A 292 2.74 -12.12 -5.85
CA TYR A 292 3.97 -11.35 -5.87
C TYR A 292 4.87 -11.75 -7.05
N GLY A 293 5.80 -10.88 -7.41
CA GLY A 293 6.83 -11.15 -8.42
C GLY A 293 8.21 -11.38 -7.80
N PRO A 294 9.19 -11.87 -8.59
CA PRO A 294 10.57 -12.00 -8.13
C PRO A 294 11.14 -10.69 -7.60
N GLY A 295 11.89 -10.77 -6.50
CA GLY A 295 12.52 -9.61 -5.87
C GLY A 295 11.56 -8.65 -5.16
N SER A 296 10.29 -9.02 -5.04
CA SER A 296 9.30 -8.25 -4.28
C SER A 296 9.63 -8.21 -2.80
N ARG A 297 9.14 -7.16 -2.14
CA ARG A 297 9.21 -6.96 -0.70
C ARG A 297 7.81 -6.91 -0.13
N ALA A 298 7.63 -7.43 1.07
CA ALA A 298 6.39 -7.32 1.82
C ALA A 298 6.67 -6.71 3.19
N VAL A 299 5.64 -6.16 3.80
CA VAL A 299 5.70 -5.59 5.15
C VAL A 299 4.75 -6.37 6.03
N MET A 300 5.23 -6.84 7.17
CA MET A 300 4.41 -7.56 8.11
C MET A 300 3.97 -6.62 9.26
N HIS A 301 2.71 -6.68 9.62
CA HIS A 301 2.09 -5.80 10.61
C HIS A 301 1.50 -6.63 11.74
N TYR A 302 1.69 -6.18 12.97
CA TYR A 302 1.02 -6.72 14.14
C TYR A 302 -0.02 -5.71 14.65
N LEU A 303 -1.26 -6.13 14.76
CA LEU A 303 -2.34 -5.31 15.31
C LEU A 303 -2.64 -5.84 16.72
N GLU A 304 -2.48 -5.02 17.76
CA GLU A 304 -2.86 -5.39 19.12
C GLU A 304 -4.38 -5.62 19.18
N GLY A 305 -4.78 -6.79 19.68
CA GLY A 305 -6.19 -7.21 19.78
C GLY A 305 -6.52 -8.50 19.02
N GLY A 306 -5.61 -9.03 18.21
CA GLY A 306 -5.79 -10.26 17.42
C GLY A 306 -5.54 -11.56 18.19
N GLN A 307 -5.71 -11.64 19.51
CA GLN A 307 -5.77 -12.92 20.21
C GLN A 307 -7.16 -13.53 20.00
N ALA A 308 -7.24 -14.54 19.12
CA ALA A 308 -8.37 -15.46 19.18
C ALA A 308 -8.34 -16.15 20.56
N PRO A 309 -9.47 -16.21 21.31
CA PRO A 309 -9.50 -16.91 22.57
C PRO A 309 -9.15 -18.39 22.35
N PRO A 310 -8.39 -19.04 23.24
CA PRO A 310 -8.12 -20.46 23.15
C PRO A 310 -9.44 -21.23 23.32
N GLY A 311 -9.86 -21.92 22.25
CA GLY A 311 -10.96 -22.88 22.27
C GLY A 311 -12.37 -22.28 22.13
N GLY A 312 -12.77 -21.95 20.93
CA GLY A 312 -14.16 -21.62 20.58
C GLY A 312 -14.56 -22.26 19.25
N HIS A 313 -15.52 -23.18 19.29
CA HIS A 313 -16.13 -23.82 18.14
C HIS A 313 -16.71 -22.78 17.17
N ARG A 314 -16.46 -22.96 15.87
CA ARG A 314 -17.08 -22.17 14.80
C ARG A 314 -18.57 -22.50 14.71
N GLY A 315 -19.42 -21.49 15.02
CA GLY A 315 -20.81 -21.48 14.57
C GLY A 315 -20.92 -20.63 13.29
N PRO A 316 -21.95 -20.89 12.42
CA PRO A 316 -22.09 -20.21 11.15
C PRO A 316 -22.48 -18.74 11.31
N LEU A 317 -21.91 -17.87 10.48
CA LEU A 317 -22.21 -16.44 10.41
C LEU A 317 -23.66 -16.23 9.97
N ALA A 318 -24.47 -15.66 10.88
CA ALA A 318 -25.82 -15.19 10.55
C ALA A 318 -25.73 -13.73 10.05
N HIS A 319 -26.34 -13.48 8.90
CA HIS A 319 -26.64 -12.12 8.43
C HIS A 319 -27.59 -11.43 9.41
N SER A 320 -27.26 -10.22 9.87
CA SER A 320 -28.21 -9.36 10.59
C SER A 320 -28.32 -8.01 9.90
N GLU A 321 -29.52 -7.80 9.37
CA GLU A 321 -30.03 -6.52 8.87
C GLU A 321 -30.13 -5.46 9.99
N GLY A 322 -30.07 -4.21 9.56
CA GLY A 322 -29.93 -3.02 10.35
C GLY A 322 -30.97 -2.73 11.43
N ARG A 323 -30.52 -2.03 12.47
CA ARG A 323 -31.29 -1.05 13.26
C ARG A 323 -30.37 0.07 13.78
N PRO A 324 -30.84 1.31 13.89
CA PRO A 324 -30.02 2.43 14.36
C PRO A 324 -29.82 2.35 15.87
N VAL A 325 -28.58 2.56 16.32
CA VAL A 325 -28.23 2.61 17.75
C VAL A 325 -28.27 4.05 18.23
N GLN A 326 -29.03 4.26 19.27
CA GLN A 326 -29.17 5.49 20.05
C GLN A 326 -27.85 5.85 20.75
N ASP A 327 -27.61 7.14 20.82
CA ASP A 327 -26.59 7.87 21.56
C ASP A 327 -26.50 7.44 23.04
N VAL A 328 -25.33 6.94 23.47
CA VAL A 328 -24.99 6.83 24.90
C VAL A 328 -23.64 7.51 25.12
N ARG A 329 -23.72 8.68 25.73
CA ARG A 329 -22.56 9.42 26.24
C ARG A 329 -21.92 8.63 27.38
N GLY A 330 -20.60 8.49 27.36
CA GLY A 330 -19.86 8.06 28.53
C GLY A 330 -18.47 7.49 28.25
N GLY A 331 -17.42 8.25 28.59
CA GLY A 331 -16.09 7.73 28.87
C GLY A 331 -15.11 7.84 27.70
N ALA A 332 -14.31 8.92 27.71
CA ALA A 332 -13.11 9.03 26.89
C ALA A 332 -12.11 7.94 27.29
N GLN A 333 -12.12 6.82 26.59
CA GLN A 333 -10.97 5.93 26.49
C GLN A 333 -10.07 6.53 25.39
N GLY A 334 -8.86 6.93 25.76
CA GLY A 334 -7.84 7.36 24.82
C GLY A 334 -7.58 6.29 23.76
N PRO A 335 -7.08 6.66 22.57
CA PRO A 335 -6.84 5.72 21.49
C PRO A 335 -5.92 4.62 22.02
N SER A 336 -6.38 3.36 21.87
CA SER A 336 -5.54 2.18 22.12
C SER A 336 -4.32 2.30 21.26
N SER A 337 -3.12 2.34 21.87
CA SER A 337 -1.85 2.34 21.17
C SER A 337 -1.77 1.05 20.35
N ILE A 338 -2.00 1.15 19.05
CA ILE A 338 -1.77 0.06 18.11
C ILE A 338 -0.26 -0.06 17.97
N LEU A 339 0.35 -1.00 18.69
CA LEU A 339 1.79 -1.28 18.56
C LEU A 339 1.99 -2.04 17.25
N GLN A 340 2.46 -1.35 16.21
CA GLN A 340 2.78 -1.96 14.93
C GLN A 340 4.20 -2.48 14.92
N VAL A 341 4.33 -3.72 14.49
CA VAL A 341 5.59 -4.30 14.06
C VAL A 341 5.60 -4.31 12.57
N MET A 342 6.58 -3.68 12.02
CA MET A 342 6.81 -3.74 10.60
C MET A 342 8.07 -4.55 10.36
N VAL A 343 7.96 -5.52 9.48
CA VAL A 343 9.00 -6.45 9.16
C VAL A 343 9.15 -6.50 7.66
N TYR A 344 10.39 -6.38 7.23
CA TYR A 344 10.78 -6.51 5.86
C TYR A 344 10.97 -7.98 5.49
N LEU A 345 10.32 -8.41 4.42
CA LEU A 345 10.43 -9.74 3.85
C LEU A 345 11.00 -9.63 2.44
N PRO A 346 12.26 -10.01 2.19
CA PRO A 346 12.64 -10.37 0.84
C PRO A 346 11.89 -11.65 0.46
N LEU A 347 10.97 -11.56 -0.49
CA LEU A 347 10.27 -12.73 -1.01
C LEU A 347 11.27 -13.53 -1.86
N LEU A 348 11.81 -14.59 -1.27
CA LEU A 348 12.86 -15.41 -1.85
C LEU A 348 12.37 -16.14 -3.09
N GLN A 349 13.24 -16.23 -4.10
CA GLN A 349 13.11 -17.24 -5.15
C GLN A 349 13.26 -18.62 -4.49
N ASP A 350 12.37 -19.58 -4.86
CA ASP A 350 12.43 -20.94 -4.35
C ASP A 350 13.84 -21.51 -4.47
N HIS A 351 14.48 -21.73 -3.35
CA HIS A 351 15.48 -22.78 -3.28
C HIS A 351 14.71 -24.10 -3.24
N HIS A 352 14.83 -24.88 -4.30
CA HIS A 352 14.34 -26.25 -4.40
C HIS A 352 14.51 -26.96 -3.05
N VAL A 353 13.40 -27.36 -2.45
CA VAL A 353 13.42 -28.43 -1.46
C VAL A 353 13.89 -29.67 -2.21
N VAL A 354 15.16 -30.00 -2.12
CA VAL A 354 15.67 -31.31 -2.47
C VAL A 354 15.10 -32.26 -1.43
N ARG A 355 14.38 -33.27 -1.90
CA ARG A 355 13.78 -34.37 -1.15
C ARG A 355 14.78 -35.08 -0.25
#